data_67bfe2f462a4df0d828867cc259353ec
#
_entry.id   67bfe2f462a4df0d828867cc259353ec
#
_cell.length_a   1.000
_cell.length_b   1.000
_cell.length_c   1.000
_cell.angle_alpha   90.00
_cell.angle_beta   90.00
_cell.angle_gamma   90.00
#
_symmetry.space_group_name_H-M   'P 1'
#
loop_
_entity.id
_entity.type
_entity.pdbx_description
1 polymer ?
#
loop_
_entity_poly.entity_id
_entity_poly.type
_entity_poly.pdbx_seq_one_letter_code
_entity_poly.pdbx_strand_id
1 'polypeptide(L)'
;MLSVLPTGGTRDVRRILAREVPEIASGVVVVKGIARRPGKRTKIWVLTSDPAIDAVGAVVGQHAQRVKRIVAALGGEVVDVIPWSDNETKRIKLLLAPANVGELTVDPVGRTAVAVLRYEDPLTSLYLSAPENLELAIELSGYQIEIVEHGNRDN
;
A
#
# COMPACT_ATOMS: atom_id res chain seq x y z
N MET A 1 16.03 28.20 8.77
CA MET A 1 14.74 27.57 9.00
C MET A 1 14.90 26.06 8.91
N LEU A 2 14.80 25.44 10.05
CA LEU A 2 14.95 23.99 10.14
C LEU A 2 13.73 23.34 9.50
N SER A 3 13.94 22.72 8.34
CA SER A 3 12.97 21.75 7.86
C SER A 3 12.99 20.59 8.88
N VAL A 4 11.96 20.53 9.69
CA VAL A 4 11.76 19.36 10.51
C VAL A 4 11.51 18.20 9.54
N LEU A 5 12.53 17.38 9.35
CA LEU A 5 12.30 16.07 8.73
C LEU A 5 11.17 15.40 9.52
N PRO A 6 10.16 14.86 8.85
CA PRO A 6 9.12 14.14 9.55
C PRO A 6 9.74 12.92 10.22
N THR A 7 10.17 13.13 11.46
CA THR A 7 10.65 12.04 12.32
C THR A 7 9.49 11.27 12.93
N GLY A 8 8.27 11.70 12.59
CA GLY A 8 7.07 11.07 13.08
C GLY A 8 6.82 9.72 12.46
N GLY A 9 6.31 8.82 13.26
CA GLY A 9 5.80 7.55 12.79
C GLY A 9 4.45 7.70 12.07
N THR A 10 3.62 6.68 12.17
CA THR A 10 2.32 6.63 11.49
C THR A 10 1.30 7.65 12.01
N ARG A 11 1.51 8.18 13.22
CA ARG A 11 0.63 9.21 13.80
C ARG A 11 0.59 10.48 12.95
N ASP A 12 1.73 10.92 12.44
CA ASP A 12 1.78 12.11 11.58
C ASP A 12 1.05 11.88 10.27
N VAL A 13 1.19 10.70 9.69
CA VAL A 13 0.46 10.32 8.49
C VAL A 13 -1.06 10.34 8.75
N ARG A 14 -1.53 9.80 9.86
CA ARG A 14 -2.95 9.83 10.23
C ARG A 14 -3.48 11.25 10.36
N ARG A 15 -2.72 12.14 10.96
CA ARG A 15 -3.10 13.54 11.12
C ARG A 15 -3.21 14.25 9.77
N ILE A 16 -2.24 14.02 8.88
CA ILE A 16 -2.25 14.59 7.53
C ILE A 16 -3.47 14.07 6.75
N LEU A 17 -3.74 12.77 6.82
CA LEU A 17 -4.89 12.15 6.16
C LEU A 17 -6.21 12.76 6.65
N ALA A 18 -6.38 12.93 7.95
CA ALA A 18 -7.59 13.53 8.52
C ALA A 18 -7.75 14.98 8.08
N ARG A 19 -6.66 15.72 7.93
CA ARG A 19 -6.68 17.11 7.46
C ARG A 19 -7.06 17.23 5.98
N GLU A 20 -6.52 16.36 5.15
CA GLU A 20 -6.66 16.44 3.70
C GLU A 20 -7.89 15.68 3.15
N VAL A 21 -8.42 14.71 3.91
CA VAL A 21 -9.51 13.83 3.47
C VAL A 21 -10.69 13.95 4.43
N PRO A 22 -11.73 14.72 4.08
CA PRO A 22 -12.91 14.90 4.95
C PRO A 22 -13.60 13.59 5.32
N GLU A 23 -13.63 12.62 4.41
CA GLU A 23 -14.24 11.30 4.65
C GLU A 23 -13.46 10.50 5.72
N ILE A 24 -12.17 10.74 5.88
CA ILE A 24 -11.39 10.16 6.99
C ILE A 24 -11.70 10.89 8.28
N ALA A 25 -11.74 12.21 8.26
CA ALA A 25 -12.08 13.02 9.45
C ALA A 25 -13.45 12.67 10.02
N SER A 26 -14.42 12.40 9.14
CA SER A 26 -15.79 12.03 9.53
C SER A 26 -15.96 10.56 9.91
N GLY A 27 -14.99 9.72 9.62
CA GLY A 27 -15.05 8.28 9.86
C GLY A 27 -15.77 7.46 8.76
N VAL A 28 -16.20 8.09 7.67
CA VAL A 28 -16.78 7.37 6.52
C VAL A 28 -15.75 6.48 5.85
N VAL A 29 -14.52 6.96 5.74
CA VAL A 29 -13.36 6.17 5.32
C VAL A 29 -12.48 5.90 6.53
N VAL A 30 -12.14 4.65 6.74
CA VAL A 30 -11.32 4.20 7.86
C VAL A 30 -9.94 3.82 7.37
N VAL A 31 -8.90 4.27 8.06
CA VAL A 31 -7.52 3.84 7.84
C VAL A 31 -7.29 2.57 8.66
N LYS A 32 -7.21 1.43 7.99
CA LYS A 32 -7.03 0.11 8.62
C LYS A 32 -5.60 -0.15 9.05
N GLY A 33 -4.65 0.47 8.41
CA GLY A 33 -3.25 0.31 8.73
C GLY A 33 -2.37 1.23 7.91
N ILE A 34 -1.18 1.50 8.43
CA ILE A 34 -0.15 2.30 7.78
C ILE A 34 1.19 1.61 8.02
N ALA A 35 1.96 1.43 6.96
CA ALA A 35 3.36 1.04 7.03
C ALA A 35 4.20 2.11 6.32
N ARG A 36 5.31 2.52 6.93
CA ARG A 36 6.07 3.67 6.49
C ARG A 36 7.57 3.46 6.59
N ARG A 37 8.27 3.89 5.55
CA ARG A 37 9.71 4.19 5.58
C ARG A 37 9.87 5.68 5.35
N PRO A 38 10.14 6.48 6.43
CA PRO A 38 10.24 7.93 6.33
C PRO A 38 11.24 8.36 5.25
N GLY A 39 10.84 9.31 4.42
CA GLY A 39 11.65 9.79 3.30
C GLY A 39 11.61 8.92 2.05
N LYS A 40 10.96 7.76 2.09
CA LYS A 40 10.87 6.84 0.96
C LYS A 40 9.44 6.56 0.51
N ARG A 41 8.69 5.82 1.33
CA ARG A 41 7.36 5.32 0.95
C ARG A 41 6.46 5.10 2.15
N THR A 42 5.19 5.34 1.95
CA THR A 42 4.12 5.02 2.89
C THR A 42 3.03 4.24 2.18
N LYS A 43 2.62 3.12 2.75
CA LYS A 43 1.47 2.34 2.28
C LYS A 43 0.33 2.49 3.28
N ILE A 44 -0.86 2.79 2.77
CA ILE A 44 -2.05 3.08 3.57
C ILE A 44 -3.18 2.14 3.16
N TRP A 45 -3.69 1.38 4.12
CA TRP A 45 -4.90 0.59 3.93
C TRP A 45 -6.15 1.40 4.28
N VAL A 46 -7.10 1.42 3.37
CA VAL A 46 -8.35 2.15 3.55
C VAL A 46 -9.55 1.26 3.30
N LEU A 47 -10.62 1.55 4.02
CA LEU A 47 -11.88 0.81 3.99
C LEU A 47 -13.05 1.77 4.18
N THR A 48 -14.16 1.48 3.53
CA THR A 48 -15.45 2.10 3.84
C THR A 48 -16.54 1.04 3.92
N SER A 49 -17.50 1.26 4.81
CA SER A 49 -18.72 0.44 4.87
C SER A 49 -19.85 0.99 3.99
N ASP A 50 -19.67 2.19 3.44
CA ASP A 50 -20.66 2.81 2.56
C ASP A 50 -20.41 2.37 1.11
N PRO A 51 -21.33 1.58 0.50
CA PRO A 51 -21.14 1.10 -0.86
C PRO A 51 -21.18 2.21 -1.92
N ALA A 52 -21.65 3.40 -1.58
CA ALA A 52 -21.67 4.56 -2.47
C ALA A 52 -20.31 5.30 -2.48
N ILE A 53 -19.39 4.95 -1.59
CA ILE A 53 -18.08 5.61 -1.44
C ILE A 53 -16.98 4.69 -1.95
N ASP A 54 -16.11 5.23 -2.79
CA ASP A 54 -14.83 4.61 -3.13
C ASP A 54 -13.76 5.11 -2.15
N ALA A 55 -13.31 4.23 -1.25
CA ALA A 55 -12.35 4.61 -0.22
C ALA A 55 -11.02 5.10 -0.79
N VAL A 56 -10.48 4.42 -1.79
CA VAL A 56 -9.24 4.84 -2.46
C VAL A 56 -9.45 6.16 -3.20
N GLY A 57 -10.53 6.27 -3.96
CA GLY A 57 -10.88 7.49 -4.69
C GLY A 57 -11.04 8.70 -3.78
N ALA A 58 -11.60 8.51 -2.58
CA ALA A 58 -11.74 9.58 -1.58
C ALA A 58 -10.38 10.11 -1.10
N VAL A 59 -9.40 9.24 -0.90
CA VAL A 59 -8.05 9.62 -0.48
C VAL A 59 -7.25 10.24 -1.62
N VAL A 60 -7.35 9.66 -2.81
CA VAL A 60 -6.64 10.17 -4.00
C VAL A 60 -7.18 11.55 -4.41
N GLY A 61 -8.50 11.70 -4.37
CA GLY A 61 -9.17 12.93 -4.76
C GLY A 61 -9.26 13.12 -6.28
N GLN A 62 -10.07 14.07 -6.68
CA GLN A 62 -10.25 14.43 -8.09
C GLN A 62 -8.93 14.92 -8.69
N HIS A 63 -8.53 14.37 -9.83
CA HIS A 63 -7.24 14.65 -10.48
C HIS A 63 -6.03 14.43 -9.55
N ALA A 64 -6.14 13.48 -8.61
CA ALA A 64 -5.12 13.18 -7.61
C ALA A 64 -4.75 14.38 -6.71
N GLN A 65 -5.62 15.36 -6.57
CA GLN A 65 -5.32 16.59 -5.81
C GLN A 65 -5.05 16.34 -4.34
N ARG A 66 -5.81 15.43 -3.71
CA ARG A 66 -5.64 15.13 -2.28
C ARG A 66 -4.35 14.38 -2.02
N VAL A 67 -4.07 13.33 -2.80
CA VAL A 67 -2.84 12.54 -2.62
C VAL A 67 -1.59 13.39 -2.91
N LYS A 68 -1.66 14.32 -3.85
CA LYS A 68 -0.54 15.26 -4.11
C LYS A 68 -0.23 16.13 -2.90
N ARG A 69 -1.25 16.60 -2.18
CA ARG A 69 -1.07 17.37 -0.94
C ARG A 69 -0.51 16.50 0.19
N ILE A 70 -0.96 15.26 0.28
CA ILE A 70 -0.45 14.30 1.26
C ILE A 70 1.03 14.03 1.00
N VAL A 71 1.41 13.77 -0.24
CA VAL A 71 2.80 13.57 -0.66
C VAL A 71 3.65 14.79 -0.32
N ALA A 72 3.17 15.99 -0.63
CA ALA A 72 3.87 17.24 -0.31
C ALA A 72 4.05 17.42 1.19
N ALA A 73 3.04 17.13 1.99
CA ALA A 73 3.09 17.20 3.45
C ALA A 73 4.08 16.20 4.06
N LEU A 74 4.35 15.08 3.36
CA LEU A 74 5.33 14.08 3.75
C LEU A 74 6.71 14.31 3.10
N GLY A 75 6.96 15.50 2.58
CA GLY A 75 8.27 15.87 2.03
C GLY A 75 8.61 15.16 0.72
N GLY A 76 7.64 14.71 -0.04
CA GLY A 76 7.83 14.02 -1.31
C GLY A 76 7.90 12.50 -1.22
N GLU A 77 7.58 11.93 -0.06
CA GLU A 77 7.43 10.47 0.09
C GLU A 77 6.42 9.90 -0.91
N VAL A 78 6.71 8.75 -1.48
CA VAL A 78 5.73 8.03 -2.30
C VAL A 78 4.61 7.49 -1.39
N VAL A 79 3.37 7.73 -1.79
CA VAL A 79 2.18 7.29 -1.03
C VAL A 79 1.38 6.31 -1.88
N ASP A 80 1.22 5.09 -1.37
CA ASP A 80 0.37 4.07 -1.97
C ASP A 80 -0.90 3.94 -1.14
N VAL A 81 -2.04 4.18 -1.77
CA VAL A 81 -3.36 4.01 -1.16
C VAL A 81 -3.95 2.69 -1.63
N ILE A 82 -4.16 1.77 -0.70
CA ILE A 82 -4.50 0.38 -1.00
C ILE A 82 -5.85 0.05 -0.37
N PRO A 83 -6.80 -0.52 -1.14
CA PRO A 83 -8.07 -0.92 -0.57
C PRO A 83 -7.91 -2.15 0.31
N TRP A 84 -8.58 -2.15 1.45
CA TRP A 84 -8.72 -3.33 2.29
C TRP A 84 -9.68 -4.32 1.64
N SER A 85 -9.38 -5.60 1.77
CA SER A 85 -10.32 -6.69 1.41
C SER A 85 -10.41 -7.67 2.55
N ASP A 86 -11.62 -8.14 2.87
CA ASP A 86 -11.84 -9.19 3.86
C ASP A 86 -11.36 -10.55 3.36
N ASN A 87 -11.29 -10.74 2.05
CA ASN A 87 -10.64 -11.90 1.44
C ASN A 87 -9.13 -11.81 1.60
N GLU A 88 -8.54 -12.68 2.37
CA GLU A 88 -7.13 -12.63 2.76
C GLU A 88 -6.18 -12.77 1.57
N THR A 89 -6.46 -13.67 0.65
CA THR A 89 -5.66 -13.84 -0.58
C THR A 89 -5.71 -12.58 -1.44
N LYS A 90 -6.90 -12.02 -1.64
CA LYS A 90 -7.07 -10.77 -2.38
C LYS A 90 -6.39 -9.60 -1.67
N ARG A 91 -6.48 -9.54 -0.34
CA ARG A 91 -5.84 -8.49 0.45
C ARG A 91 -4.33 -8.47 0.27
N ILE A 92 -3.69 -9.64 0.32
CA ILE A 92 -2.25 -9.76 0.10
C ILE A 92 -1.89 -9.42 -1.34
N LYS A 93 -2.68 -9.90 -2.30
CA LYS A 93 -2.45 -9.60 -3.72
C LYS A 93 -2.47 -8.09 -4.00
N LEU A 94 -3.39 -7.36 -3.38
CA LEU A 94 -3.50 -5.90 -3.52
C LEU A 94 -2.26 -5.17 -3.00
N LEU A 95 -1.58 -5.69 -2.00
CA LEU A 95 -0.33 -5.13 -1.48
C LEU A 95 0.84 -5.29 -2.45
N LEU A 96 0.74 -6.23 -3.37
CA LEU A 96 1.77 -6.49 -4.37
C LEU A 96 1.53 -5.70 -5.68
N ALA A 97 0.40 -5.02 -5.80
CA ALA A 97 0.13 -4.16 -6.96
C ALA A 97 1.18 -3.04 -7.05
N PRO A 98 1.64 -2.65 -8.23
CA PRO A 98 1.19 -3.06 -9.56
C PRO A 98 1.90 -4.29 -10.14
N ALA A 99 2.64 -5.06 -9.35
CA ALA A 99 3.27 -6.28 -9.83
C ALA A 99 2.22 -7.26 -10.38
N ASN A 100 2.55 -7.91 -11.48
CA ASN A 100 1.67 -8.91 -12.08
C ASN A 100 1.89 -10.26 -11.38
N VAL A 101 0.93 -10.63 -10.54
CA VAL A 101 0.95 -11.88 -9.76
C VAL A 101 0.28 -12.98 -10.58
N GLY A 102 1.05 -13.99 -10.99
CA GLY A 102 0.54 -15.17 -11.70
C GLY A 102 -0.20 -16.12 -10.77
N GLU A 103 0.43 -16.47 -9.67
CA GLU A 103 -0.15 -17.31 -8.62
C GLU A 103 0.18 -16.74 -7.25
N LEU A 104 -0.76 -16.89 -6.32
CA LEU A 104 -0.56 -16.53 -4.93
C LEU A 104 -1.10 -17.66 -4.05
N THR A 105 -0.22 -18.26 -3.25
CA THR A 105 -0.57 -19.26 -2.26
C THR A 105 -0.44 -18.67 -0.88
N VAL A 106 -1.49 -18.74 -0.08
CA VAL A 106 -1.55 -18.16 1.26
C VAL A 106 -1.77 -19.25 2.28
N ASP A 107 -0.93 -19.31 3.30
CA ASP A 107 -1.11 -20.14 4.49
C ASP A 107 -1.48 -19.24 5.68
N PRO A 108 -2.77 -19.19 6.07
CA PRO A 108 -3.20 -18.34 7.18
C PRO A 108 -2.67 -18.80 8.53
N VAL A 109 -2.45 -20.08 8.71
CA VAL A 109 -1.98 -20.65 9.98
C VAL A 109 -0.50 -20.32 10.20
N GLY A 110 0.32 -20.57 9.18
CA GLY A 110 1.76 -20.24 9.24
C GLY A 110 2.05 -18.76 9.00
N ARG A 111 1.05 -17.99 8.56
CA ARG A 111 1.18 -16.57 8.17
C ARG A 111 2.27 -16.37 7.14
N THR A 112 2.23 -17.18 6.11
CA THR A 112 3.15 -17.14 4.98
C THR A 112 2.38 -17.03 3.67
N ALA A 113 2.99 -16.39 2.70
CA ALA A 113 2.46 -16.31 1.35
C ALA A 113 3.59 -16.48 0.34
N VAL A 114 3.30 -17.17 -0.75
CA VAL A 114 4.22 -17.33 -1.87
C VAL A 114 3.58 -16.74 -3.10
N ALA A 115 4.22 -15.74 -3.68
CA ALA A 115 3.76 -15.05 -4.87
C ALA A 115 4.67 -15.35 -6.05
N VAL A 116 4.10 -15.89 -7.12
CA VAL A 116 4.79 -16.12 -8.38
C VAL A 116 4.53 -14.90 -9.27
N LEU A 117 5.55 -14.12 -9.55
CA LEU A 117 5.44 -12.89 -10.32
C LEU A 117 5.78 -13.11 -11.80
N ARG A 118 5.11 -12.36 -12.66
CA ARG A 118 5.39 -12.34 -14.10
C ARG A 118 6.39 -11.22 -14.39
N TYR A 119 7.64 -11.63 -14.55
CA TYR A 119 8.77 -10.71 -14.74
C TYR A 119 8.79 -10.02 -16.10
N GLU A 120 8.10 -10.58 -17.09
CA GLU A 120 7.95 -9.95 -18.40
C GLU A 120 7.08 -8.68 -18.36
N ASP A 121 6.31 -8.49 -17.29
CA ASP A 121 5.53 -7.29 -17.11
C ASP A 121 6.38 -6.15 -16.54
N PRO A 122 6.51 -5.00 -17.24
CA PRO A 122 7.30 -3.87 -16.76
C PRO A 122 6.87 -3.33 -15.39
N LEU A 123 5.58 -3.46 -15.03
CA LEU A 123 5.08 -3.03 -13.73
C LEU A 123 5.61 -3.89 -12.60
N THR A 124 5.87 -5.18 -12.86
CA THR A 124 6.53 -6.07 -11.90
C THR A 124 7.96 -5.61 -11.63
N SER A 125 8.72 -5.32 -12.68
CA SER A 125 10.08 -4.79 -12.54
C SER A 125 10.11 -3.46 -11.79
N LEU A 126 9.16 -2.58 -12.07
CA LEU A 126 9.01 -1.31 -11.36
C LEU A 126 8.76 -1.52 -9.87
N TYR A 127 7.85 -2.43 -9.50
CA TYR A 127 7.56 -2.77 -8.11
C TYR A 127 8.81 -3.29 -7.39
N LEU A 128 9.54 -4.22 -8.01
CA LEU A 128 10.72 -4.85 -7.43
C LEU A 128 11.94 -3.93 -7.36
N SER A 129 11.98 -2.87 -8.16
CA SER A 129 13.08 -1.89 -8.14
C SER A 129 13.15 -1.09 -6.85
N ALA A 130 12.06 -1.04 -6.10
CA ALA A 130 11.97 -0.36 -4.81
C ALA A 130 11.78 -1.42 -3.70
N PRO A 131 12.85 -1.83 -2.99
CA PRO A 131 12.78 -2.90 -1.98
C PRO A 131 11.75 -2.63 -0.87
N GLU A 132 11.49 -1.38 -0.55
CA GLU A 132 10.51 -0.99 0.45
C GLU A 132 9.08 -1.41 0.09
N ASN A 133 8.77 -1.66 -1.17
CA ASN A 133 7.45 -2.15 -1.56
C ASN A 133 7.12 -3.48 -0.88
N LEU A 134 8.01 -4.46 -0.97
CA LEU A 134 7.81 -5.76 -0.34
C LEU A 134 7.95 -5.69 1.18
N GLU A 135 8.93 -4.96 1.68
CA GLU A 135 9.13 -4.77 3.12
C GLU A 135 7.87 -4.22 3.80
N LEU A 136 7.27 -3.17 3.22
CA LEU A 136 6.07 -2.55 3.77
C LEU A 136 4.83 -3.44 3.59
N ALA A 137 4.75 -4.21 2.52
CA ALA A 137 3.69 -5.19 2.32
C ALA A 137 3.74 -6.29 3.40
N ILE A 138 4.92 -6.77 3.73
CA ILE A 138 5.14 -7.74 4.81
C ILE A 138 4.72 -7.15 6.15
N GLU A 139 5.20 -5.95 6.47
CA GLU A 139 4.88 -5.27 7.72
C GLU A 139 3.38 -5.01 7.87
N LEU A 140 2.75 -4.50 6.83
CA LEU A 140 1.33 -4.16 6.84
C LEU A 140 0.44 -5.40 6.92
N SER A 141 0.77 -6.46 6.18
CA SER A 141 -0.02 -7.70 6.18
C SER A 141 0.21 -8.58 7.40
N GLY A 142 1.39 -8.52 8.01
CA GLY A 142 1.81 -9.47 9.04
C GLY A 142 2.13 -10.87 8.50
N TYR A 143 2.29 -11.00 7.20
CA TYR A 143 2.67 -12.25 6.52
C TYR A 143 4.12 -12.17 6.07
N GLN A 144 4.83 -13.30 6.15
CA GLN A 144 6.07 -13.47 5.41
C GLN A 144 5.70 -13.75 3.96
N ILE A 145 6.13 -12.87 3.06
CA ILE A 145 5.81 -12.98 1.64
C ILE A 145 7.09 -13.34 0.88
N GLU A 146 7.08 -14.52 0.28
CA GLU A 146 8.16 -14.98 -0.59
C GLU A 146 7.79 -14.69 -2.04
N ILE A 147 8.71 -14.09 -2.78
CA ILE A 147 8.58 -13.85 -4.20
C ILE A 147 9.35 -14.92 -4.96
N VAL A 148 8.67 -15.62 -5.86
CA VAL A 148 9.25 -16.65 -6.72
C VAL A 148 9.18 -16.17 -8.17
N GLU A 149 10.30 -16.28 -8.87
CA GLU A 149 10.31 -16.09 -10.31
C GLU A 149 9.63 -17.24 -11.00
N HIS A 150 8.80 -16.93 -11.97
CA HIS A 150 8.34 -17.93 -12.92
C HIS A 150 9.56 -18.28 -13.78
N GLY A 151 10.33 -19.27 -13.31
CA GLY A 151 11.43 -19.80 -14.10
C GLY A 151 10.87 -20.36 -15.40
N ASN A 152 11.40 -19.90 -16.49
CA ASN A 152 11.28 -20.55 -17.77
C ASN A 152 11.61 -22.04 -17.55
N ARG A 153 10.60 -22.86 -17.41
CA ARG A 153 10.79 -24.31 -17.56
C ARG A 153 10.80 -24.57 -19.05
N ASP A 154 11.84 -24.06 -19.71
CA ASP A 154 12.25 -24.61 -20.98
C ASP A 154 12.90 -25.95 -20.70
N ASN A 155 12.10 -27.00 -20.85
CA ASN A 155 12.52 -28.29 -21.43
C ASN A 155 11.29 -29.12 -21.73
#